data_6ffadda5fb3e9f3be4890216b2146d85
#
_entry.id   6ffadda5fb3e9f3be4890216b2146d85
#
_cell.length_a   1.000
_cell.length_b   1.000
_cell.length_c   1.000
_cell.angle_alpha   90.00
_cell.angle_beta   90.00
_cell.angle_gamma   90.00
#
_symmetry.space_group_name_H-M   'P 1'
#
loop_
_entity.id
_entity.type
_entity.pdbx_description
1 polymer ?
#
loop_
_entity_poly.entity_id
_entity_poly.type
_entity_poly.pdbx_seq_one_letter_code
_entity_poly.pdbx_strand_id
1 'polypeptide(L)'
;MLVEYNTKPCDSRQYKESFMKGLFAAYPTVLAALLVVSGTATLKAEIRSKSNQIVVVEPKDLPEQAQDGGNSFFLFPDNDGSTYLYIEQQQGARLTTFDVTDPSKIKFVSSIRLDSPATFDFVRPLGGRAELIRYRDNKGLAILELHSARKPVIKAVSGLTDSGSTQSLGETAFMMIDEPYSYVRAVPSDFQVIDTSTPSDPVLLATVKQVKHRLVRDDTGTTFLLGSDGLTVIRRLSVEEEYKTNQLQASQN
;
A
#
# COMPACT_ATOMS: atom_id res chain seq x y z
N MET A 1 -3.43 36.01 49.48
CA MET A 1 -2.08 35.90 50.07
C MET A 1 -1.12 36.01 48.90
N LEU A 2 -0.64 37.24 48.74
CA LEU A 2 0.35 37.66 47.73
C LEU A 2 1.73 37.29 48.23
N VAL A 3 2.58 36.75 47.39
CA VAL A 3 4.01 36.94 47.53
C VAL A 3 4.64 37.11 46.14
N GLU A 4 5.11 38.30 45.96
CA GLU A 4 5.91 38.88 44.89
C GLU A 4 7.39 38.48 44.97
N TYR A 5 8.07 38.81 43.86
CA TYR A 5 9.50 39.17 43.67
C TYR A 5 10.48 38.02 43.47
N ASN A 6 11.29 38.04 42.43
CA ASN A 6 12.38 39.00 42.29
C ASN A 6 13.02 38.92 40.88
N THR A 7 13.03 40.04 40.22
CA THR A 7 13.88 40.42 39.07
C THR A 7 15.23 40.91 39.56
N LYS A 8 16.32 40.55 38.91
CA LYS A 8 17.47 41.48 38.71
C LYS A 8 18.36 41.04 37.53
N PRO A 9 18.82 42.03 36.75
CA PRO A 9 19.69 41.90 35.60
C PRO A 9 21.16 42.28 35.99
N CYS A 10 22.03 42.29 35.03
CA CYS A 10 23.41 42.77 34.95
C CYS A 10 24.40 41.65 34.63
N ASP A 11 25.37 41.82 33.83
CA ASP A 11 26.15 42.98 33.42
C ASP A 11 27.00 42.64 32.19
N SER A 12 27.18 43.62 31.36
CA SER A 12 28.06 43.69 30.22
C SER A 12 29.53 43.83 30.66
N ARG A 13 30.43 43.09 30.04
CA ARG A 13 31.82 43.57 29.91
C ARG A 13 32.46 43.16 28.59
N GLN A 14 32.70 44.18 27.83
CA GLN A 14 33.67 44.26 26.74
C GLN A 14 35.06 43.82 27.19
N TYR A 15 35.78 43.14 26.34
CA TYR A 15 37.20 43.26 26.25
C TYR A 15 37.68 43.41 24.80
N LYS A 16 38.44 44.46 24.63
CA LYS A 16 39.04 44.98 23.43
C LYS A 16 40.16 44.08 22.88
N GLU A 17 40.19 44.11 21.57
CA GLU A 17 41.36 44.13 20.65
C GLU A 17 42.74 43.74 21.17
N SER A 18 43.36 42.84 20.42
CA SER A 18 44.79 42.94 20.14
C SER A 18 45.12 42.43 18.73
N PHE A 19 45.67 43.35 17.99
CA PHE A 19 46.23 43.26 16.64
C PHE A 19 47.44 42.34 16.63
N MET A 20 47.55 41.40 15.70
CA MET A 20 48.85 41.04 15.15
C MET A 20 48.73 40.55 13.70
N LYS A 21 49.32 41.30 12.81
CA LYS A 21 49.52 41.02 11.38
C LYS A 21 50.52 39.86 11.26
N GLY A 22 50.17 38.88 10.47
CA GLY A 22 51.07 37.83 9.99
C GLY A 22 50.69 37.42 8.58
N LEU A 23 51.42 37.99 7.65
CA LEU A 23 51.37 37.75 6.21
C LEU A 23 51.93 36.34 5.92
N PHE A 24 51.13 35.39 5.42
CA PHE A 24 51.68 34.27 4.66
C PHE A 24 50.73 33.85 3.52
N ALA A 25 51.39 33.59 2.44
CA ALA A 25 50.98 33.44 1.08
C ALA A 25 49.90 32.37 0.83
N ALA A 26 49.13 32.66 -0.20
CA ALA A 26 48.09 31.84 -0.82
C ALA A 26 48.61 30.52 -1.41
N TYR A 27 47.87 29.43 -1.14
CA TYR A 27 47.68 28.32 -2.08
C TYR A 27 46.23 27.90 -2.05
N PRO A 28 45.48 28.00 -3.11
CA PRO A 28 44.13 27.43 -3.14
C PRO A 28 44.22 25.93 -3.48
N THR A 29 44.23 25.10 -2.50
CA THR A 29 43.94 23.67 -2.66
C THR A 29 42.44 23.52 -2.88
N VAL A 30 42.04 23.42 -4.15
CA VAL A 30 40.69 22.99 -4.56
C VAL A 30 40.57 21.52 -4.18
N LEU A 31 39.99 21.27 -3.01
CA LEU A 31 39.56 19.93 -2.60
C LEU A 31 38.20 19.65 -3.32
N ALA A 32 38.28 19.04 -4.50
CA ALA A 32 37.11 18.51 -5.19
C ALA A 32 36.56 17.33 -4.34
N ALA A 33 35.59 17.62 -3.47
CA ALA A 33 34.80 16.59 -2.82
C ALA A 33 33.90 15.93 -3.88
N LEU A 34 34.38 14.80 -4.42
CA LEU A 34 33.56 13.88 -5.20
C LEU A 34 32.54 13.26 -4.23
N LEU A 35 31.35 13.85 -4.15
CA LEU A 35 30.17 13.22 -3.56
C LEU A 35 29.78 12.05 -4.48
N VAL A 36 30.35 10.88 -4.22
CA VAL A 36 29.84 9.62 -4.73
C VAL A 36 28.51 9.41 -4.02
N VAL A 37 27.43 9.86 -4.66
CA VAL A 37 26.08 9.44 -4.31
C VAL A 37 25.98 7.97 -4.68
N SER A 38 26.41 7.10 -3.78
CA SER A 38 26.16 5.67 -3.84
C SER A 38 24.64 5.50 -3.64
N GLY A 39 23.88 5.64 -4.71
CA GLY A 39 22.52 5.14 -4.74
C GLY A 39 22.59 3.64 -4.48
N THR A 40 22.34 3.23 -3.24
CA THR A 40 22.10 1.82 -2.91
C THR A 40 20.82 1.42 -3.63
N ALA A 41 20.97 0.93 -4.88
CA ALA A 41 19.92 0.15 -5.50
C ALA A 41 19.75 -1.08 -4.59
N THR A 42 18.71 -1.07 -3.76
CA THR A 42 18.27 -2.26 -3.05
C THR A 42 17.97 -3.30 -4.12
N LEU A 43 18.85 -4.28 -4.27
CA LEU A 43 18.59 -5.45 -5.10
C LEU A 43 17.38 -6.15 -4.49
N LYS A 44 16.22 -5.98 -5.10
CA LYS A 44 15.02 -6.74 -4.73
C LYS A 44 15.31 -8.21 -5.01
N ALA A 45 15.30 -9.01 -3.98
CA ALA A 45 15.52 -10.44 -4.08
C ALA A 45 14.23 -11.14 -4.53
N GLU A 46 13.92 -11.04 -5.82
CA GLU A 46 12.78 -11.73 -6.41
C GLU A 46 13.05 -13.24 -6.51
N ILE A 47 12.13 -14.07 -6.04
CA ILE A 47 12.17 -15.52 -6.24
C ILE A 47 11.60 -15.83 -7.61
N ARG A 48 12.39 -16.43 -8.49
CA ARG A 48 11.99 -16.73 -9.87
C ARG A 48 11.90 -18.22 -10.13
N SER A 49 10.91 -18.64 -10.92
CA SER A 49 10.85 -19.99 -11.45
C SER A 49 12.01 -20.26 -12.42
N LYS A 50 12.35 -21.55 -12.62
CA LYS A 50 13.38 -21.97 -13.59
C LYS A 50 13.09 -21.48 -15.01
N SER A 51 11.81 -21.42 -15.38
CA SER A 51 11.35 -20.93 -16.69
C SER A 51 11.34 -19.40 -16.80
N ASN A 52 11.60 -18.65 -15.72
CA ASN A 52 11.39 -17.20 -15.60
C ASN A 52 9.95 -16.74 -15.89
N GLN A 53 8.96 -17.64 -15.84
CA GLN A 53 7.55 -17.28 -16.10
C GLN A 53 6.83 -16.79 -14.83
N ILE A 54 7.28 -17.23 -13.65
CA ILE A 54 6.69 -16.86 -12.37
C ILE A 54 7.73 -16.15 -11.53
N VAL A 55 7.33 -15.01 -10.96
CA VAL A 55 8.12 -14.24 -10.00
C VAL A 55 7.30 -14.07 -8.73
N VAL A 56 7.90 -14.39 -7.58
CA VAL A 56 7.33 -14.11 -6.26
C VAL A 56 8.14 -12.99 -5.62
N VAL A 57 7.44 -11.93 -5.22
CA VAL A 57 7.98 -10.80 -4.47
C VAL A 57 7.48 -10.91 -3.04
N GLU A 58 8.39 -11.12 -2.11
CA GLU A 58 8.06 -11.24 -0.69
C GLU A 58 7.86 -9.88 -0.03
N PRO A 59 7.17 -9.79 1.12
CA PRO A 59 6.92 -8.52 1.81
C PRO A 59 8.18 -7.69 2.06
N LYS A 60 9.30 -8.32 2.39
CA LYS A 60 10.60 -7.65 2.64
C LYS A 60 11.16 -6.90 1.42
N ASP A 61 10.75 -7.30 0.21
CA ASP A 61 11.21 -6.72 -1.06
C ASP A 61 10.23 -5.66 -1.60
N LEU A 62 9.12 -5.44 -0.90
CA LEU A 62 8.12 -4.39 -1.14
C LEU A 62 8.40 -3.16 -0.26
N PRO A 63 7.70 -2.04 -0.49
CA PRO A 63 7.72 -0.91 0.44
C PRO A 63 7.41 -1.35 1.88
N GLU A 64 8.06 -0.73 2.86
CA GLU A 64 7.96 -1.09 4.29
C GLU A 64 6.50 -1.25 4.77
N GLN A 65 5.61 -0.38 4.30
CA GLN A 65 4.18 -0.41 4.65
C GLN A 65 3.46 -1.67 4.17
N ALA A 66 4.01 -2.40 3.21
CA ALA A 66 3.49 -3.67 2.72
C ALA A 66 3.84 -4.86 3.63
N GLN A 67 4.74 -4.68 4.58
CA GLN A 67 5.17 -5.69 5.55
C GLN A 67 4.20 -5.77 6.74
N ASP A 68 3.36 -4.75 6.93
CA ASP A 68 2.31 -4.77 7.94
C ASP A 68 1.16 -5.68 7.49
N GLY A 69 0.71 -6.56 8.36
CA GLY A 69 -0.49 -7.39 8.13
C GLY A 69 -1.75 -6.53 7.98
N GLY A 70 -2.68 -6.99 7.16
CA GLY A 70 -3.97 -6.36 6.97
C GLY A 70 -5.14 -7.30 7.27
N ASN A 71 -6.37 -6.77 7.26
CA ASN A 71 -7.58 -7.54 7.49
C ASN A 71 -8.46 -7.67 6.25
N SER A 72 -8.40 -6.70 5.36
CA SER A 72 -9.08 -6.73 4.06
C SER A 72 -8.32 -5.86 3.05
N PHE A 73 -8.54 -6.11 1.77
CA PHE A 73 -7.94 -5.31 0.71
C PHE A 73 -8.76 -5.40 -0.58
N PHE A 74 -8.62 -4.39 -1.46
CA PHE A 74 -9.26 -4.42 -2.77
C PHE A 74 -8.44 -3.65 -3.81
N LEU A 75 -8.71 -3.95 -5.08
CA LEU A 75 -8.13 -3.28 -6.23
C LEU A 75 -9.13 -2.24 -6.79
N PHE A 76 -8.62 -1.05 -7.03
CA PHE A 76 -9.38 0.04 -7.63
C PHE A 76 -8.69 0.48 -8.93
N PRO A 77 -9.27 0.17 -10.11
CA PRO A 77 -8.84 0.74 -11.38
C PRO A 77 -9.32 2.19 -11.47
N ASP A 78 -8.40 3.12 -11.66
CA ASP A 78 -8.73 4.54 -11.83
C ASP A 78 -8.92 4.88 -13.32
N ASN A 79 -9.66 5.94 -13.60
CA ASN A 79 -9.97 6.40 -14.97
C ASN A 79 -8.74 6.92 -15.73
N ASP A 80 -7.66 7.23 -15.02
CA ASP A 80 -6.38 7.64 -15.61
C ASP A 80 -5.50 6.45 -16.05
N GLY A 81 -6.01 5.22 -15.93
CA GLY A 81 -5.30 3.98 -16.22
C GLY A 81 -4.44 3.46 -15.08
N SER A 82 -4.37 4.17 -13.96
CA SER A 82 -3.70 3.68 -12.76
C SER A 82 -4.53 2.62 -12.06
N THR A 83 -3.87 1.68 -11.38
CA THR A 83 -4.52 0.70 -10.52
C THR A 83 -3.94 0.81 -9.11
N TYR A 84 -4.82 1.01 -8.15
CA TYR A 84 -4.45 1.13 -6.74
C TYR A 84 -4.88 -0.09 -5.95
N LEU A 85 -4.02 -0.54 -5.04
CA LEU A 85 -4.32 -1.54 -4.03
C LEU A 85 -4.49 -0.84 -2.69
N TYR A 86 -5.68 -0.96 -2.10
CA TYR A 86 -5.99 -0.46 -0.77
C TYR A 86 -5.97 -1.60 0.22
N ILE A 87 -5.27 -1.44 1.33
CA ILE A 87 -5.18 -2.43 2.41
C ILE A 87 -5.67 -1.81 3.71
N GLU A 88 -6.72 -2.39 4.30
CA GLU A 88 -7.17 -2.05 5.63
C GLU A 88 -6.25 -2.71 6.67
N GLN A 89 -5.74 -1.91 7.58
CA GLN A 89 -4.77 -2.32 8.60
C GLN A 89 -5.19 -1.78 9.98
N GLN A 90 -4.56 -2.30 11.02
CA GLN A 90 -4.74 -1.83 12.40
C GLN A 90 -6.22 -1.78 12.82
N GLN A 91 -6.98 -2.82 12.49
CA GLN A 91 -8.40 -2.97 12.87
C GLN A 91 -9.28 -1.79 12.41
N GLY A 92 -9.08 -1.33 11.17
CA GLY A 92 -9.82 -0.22 10.58
C GLY A 92 -9.20 1.15 10.78
N ALA A 93 -8.24 1.28 11.70
CA ALA A 93 -7.65 2.58 12.02
C ALA A 93 -6.69 3.12 10.95
N ARG A 94 -6.25 2.28 10.01
CA ARG A 94 -5.32 2.65 8.95
C ARG A 94 -5.76 2.11 7.59
N LEU A 95 -5.66 2.94 6.58
CA LEU A 95 -5.79 2.54 5.19
C LEU A 95 -4.49 2.87 4.45
N THR A 96 -3.84 1.84 3.92
CA THR A 96 -2.60 1.98 3.16
C THR A 96 -2.88 1.74 1.69
N THR A 97 -2.33 2.60 0.83
CA THR A 97 -2.55 2.61 -0.61
C THR A 97 -1.23 2.39 -1.34
N PHE A 98 -1.24 1.47 -2.29
CA PHE A 98 -0.13 1.21 -3.21
C PHE A 98 -0.58 1.43 -4.65
N ASP A 99 0.29 2.02 -5.46
CA ASP A 99 0.17 2.00 -6.91
C ASP A 99 0.72 0.65 -7.41
N VAL A 100 -0.15 -0.14 -7.99
CA VAL A 100 0.14 -1.47 -8.55
C VAL A 100 -0.12 -1.50 -10.06
N THR A 101 -0.12 -0.34 -10.71
CA THR A 101 -0.28 -0.19 -12.17
C THR A 101 0.75 -1.03 -12.91
N ASP A 102 2.01 -0.91 -12.53
CA ASP A 102 3.09 -1.80 -12.95
C ASP A 102 3.45 -2.77 -11.81
N PRO A 103 3.03 -4.04 -11.88
CA PRO A 103 3.31 -5.02 -10.83
C PRO A 103 4.81 -5.25 -10.56
N SER A 104 5.68 -4.87 -11.51
CA SER A 104 7.13 -4.92 -11.34
C SER A 104 7.69 -3.78 -10.48
N LYS A 105 6.89 -2.74 -10.24
CA LYS A 105 7.32 -1.49 -9.58
C LYS A 105 6.26 -0.98 -8.62
N ILE A 106 5.81 -1.83 -7.71
CA ILE A 106 4.84 -1.45 -6.70
C ILE A 106 5.37 -0.27 -5.88
N LYS A 107 4.56 0.79 -5.79
CA LYS A 107 4.94 2.03 -5.11
C LYS A 107 3.99 2.31 -3.95
N PHE A 108 4.54 2.72 -2.84
CA PHE A 108 3.76 3.31 -1.76
C PHE A 108 3.20 4.67 -2.19
N VAL A 109 1.90 4.88 -1.98
CA VAL A 109 1.21 6.13 -2.31
C VAL A 109 0.87 6.92 -1.05
N SER A 110 0.21 6.26 -0.10
CA SER A 110 -0.19 6.89 1.15
C SER A 110 -0.52 5.85 2.22
N SER A 111 -0.41 6.27 3.47
CA SER A 111 -0.97 5.54 4.61
C SER A 111 -1.65 6.57 5.50
N ILE A 112 -2.96 6.50 5.59
CA ILE A 112 -3.75 7.46 6.33
C ILE A 112 -4.41 6.79 7.53
N ARG A 113 -4.55 7.58 8.60
CA ARG A 113 -5.37 7.20 9.73
C ARG A 113 -6.83 7.51 9.41
N LEU A 114 -7.69 6.52 9.65
CA LEU A 114 -9.13 6.65 9.49
C LEU A 114 -9.80 6.78 10.86
N ASP A 115 -10.84 7.58 10.92
CA ASP A 115 -11.77 7.60 12.05
C ASP A 115 -12.81 6.51 11.82
N SER A 116 -12.41 5.27 12.10
CA SER A 116 -13.21 4.07 11.88
C SER A 116 -13.60 3.44 13.21
N PRO A 117 -14.87 3.08 13.43
CA PRO A 117 -15.31 2.44 14.67
C PRO A 117 -14.87 0.99 14.81
N ALA A 118 -14.45 0.34 13.70
CA ALA A 118 -14.06 -1.07 13.66
C ALA A 118 -13.31 -1.43 12.38
N THR A 119 -12.77 -2.64 12.34
CA THR A 119 -12.36 -3.32 11.13
C THR A 119 -13.53 -3.37 10.13
N PHE A 120 -13.22 -3.23 8.84
CA PHE A 120 -14.24 -3.26 7.80
C PHE A 120 -13.83 -4.13 6.62
N ASP A 121 -14.83 -4.57 5.88
CA ASP A 121 -14.67 -5.29 4.63
C ASP A 121 -15.15 -4.40 3.47
N PHE A 122 -14.46 -4.50 2.34
CA PHE A 122 -14.90 -3.87 1.09
C PHE A 122 -16.03 -4.71 0.51
N VAL A 123 -17.16 -4.10 0.21
CA VAL A 123 -18.38 -4.80 -0.21
C VAL A 123 -18.56 -4.73 -1.71
N ARG A 124 -18.57 -3.51 -2.27
CA ARG A 124 -18.75 -3.30 -3.69
C ARG A 124 -18.46 -1.86 -4.11
N PRO A 125 -18.03 -1.66 -5.37
CA PRO A 125 -17.95 -0.31 -5.93
C PRO A 125 -19.34 0.32 -6.08
N LEU A 126 -19.44 1.62 -5.81
CA LEU A 126 -20.66 2.42 -5.96
C LEU A 126 -20.62 3.33 -7.19
N GLY A 127 -19.57 3.27 -8.00
CA GLY A 127 -19.30 4.26 -9.05
C GLY A 127 -18.76 5.57 -8.46
N GLY A 128 -18.45 6.56 -9.31
CA GLY A 128 -18.01 7.88 -8.86
C GLY A 128 -16.78 7.88 -7.94
N ARG A 129 -15.92 6.86 -8.03
CA ARG A 129 -14.75 6.68 -7.16
C ARG A 129 -15.14 6.50 -5.68
N ALA A 130 -16.13 5.67 -5.43
CA ALA A 130 -16.58 5.33 -4.08
C ALA A 130 -16.74 3.82 -3.94
N GLU A 131 -16.48 3.32 -2.74
CA GLU A 131 -16.62 1.93 -2.34
C GLU A 131 -17.55 1.83 -1.13
N LEU A 132 -18.50 0.89 -1.16
CA LEU A 132 -19.29 0.55 0.00
C LEU A 132 -18.44 -0.33 0.91
N ILE A 133 -18.29 0.06 2.16
CA ILE A 133 -17.64 -0.72 3.19
C ILE A 133 -18.63 -1.14 4.26
N ARG A 134 -18.38 -2.30 4.87
CA ARG A 134 -19.16 -2.83 5.99
C ARG A 134 -18.25 -3.00 7.19
N TYR A 135 -18.61 -2.38 8.29
CA TYR A 135 -17.93 -2.62 9.56
C TYR A 135 -18.27 -4.01 10.08
N ARG A 136 -17.28 -4.69 10.62
CA ARG A 136 -17.49 -5.94 11.34
C ARG A 136 -18.20 -5.67 12.65
N ASP A 137 -18.71 -6.72 13.28
CA ASP A 137 -19.42 -6.65 14.57
C ASP A 137 -20.71 -5.82 14.51
N ASN A 138 -21.42 -5.84 13.37
CA ASN A 138 -22.71 -5.17 13.16
C ASN A 138 -22.67 -3.65 13.44
N LYS A 139 -21.54 -3.00 13.16
CA LYS A 139 -21.37 -1.56 13.33
C LYS A 139 -21.81 -0.72 12.13
N GLY A 140 -22.53 -1.35 11.19
CA GLY A 140 -23.16 -0.70 10.06
C GLY A 140 -22.28 -0.57 8.81
N LEU A 141 -22.71 0.31 7.95
CA LEU A 141 -22.11 0.57 6.63
C LEU A 141 -21.56 1.98 6.55
N ALA A 142 -20.59 2.18 5.65
CA ALA A 142 -20.07 3.48 5.29
C ALA A 142 -19.66 3.51 3.82
N ILE A 143 -19.45 4.71 3.30
CA ILE A 143 -18.89 4.94 1.98
C ILE A 143 -17.43 5.36 2.16
N LEU A 144 -16.54 4.66 1.49
CA LEU A 144 -15.16 5.06 1.33
C LEU A 144 -15.03 5.83 0.01
N GLU A 145 -14.79 7.14 0.09
CA GLU A 145 -14.56 7.99 -1.08
C GLU A 145 -13.09 7.95 -1.48
N LEU A 146 -12.85 7.73 -2.78
CA LEU A 146 -11.55 7.50 -3.39
C LEU A 146 -11.19 8.61 -4.39
N HIS A 147 -11.72 9.83 -4.22
CA HIS A 147 -11.45 10.96 -5.12
C HIS A 147 -9.95 11.25 -5.26
N SER A 148 -9.18 10.90 -4.27
CA SER A 148 -7.73 10.93 -4.30
C SER A 148 -7.17 9.70 -3.64
N ALA A 149 -6.31 8.95 -4.34
CA ALA A 149 -5.60 7.80 -3.79
C ALA A 149 -4.75 8.14 -2.54
N ARG A 150 -4.38 9.42 -2.39
CA ARG A 150 -3.60 9.92 -1.24
C ARG A 150 -4.45 10.34 -0.04
N LYS A 151 -5.75 10.56 -0.23
CA LYS A 151 -6.64 11.09 0.82
C LYS A 151 -8.02 10.45 0.71
N PRO A 152 -8.16 9.13 0.85
CA PRO A 152 -9.45 8.49 0.97
C PRO A 152 -10.17 8.98 2.23
N VAL A 153 -11.51 9.06 2.18
CA VAL A 153 -12.34 9.56 3.28
C VAL A 153 -13.49 8.60 3.52
N ILE A 154 -13.75 8.28 4.79
CA ILE A 154 -14.94 7.51 5.18
C ILE A 154 -16.08 8.47 5.50
N LYS A 155 -17.26 8.19 4.94
CA LYS A 155 -18.53 8.85 5.26
C LYS A 155 -19.52 7.84 5.81
N ALA A 156 -20.02 8.08 7.01
CA ALA A 156 -21.10 7.29 7.57
C ALA A 156 -22.37 7.42 6.71
N VAL A 157 -23.06 6.31 6.53
CA VAL A 157 -24.34 6.25 5.82
C VAL A 157 -25.44 6.01 6.84
N SER A 158 -26.41 6.92 6.92
CA SER A 158 -27.60 6.74 7.73
C SER A 158 -28.72 6.10 6.93
N GLY A 159 -29.51 5.24 7.56
CA GLY A 159 -30.71 4.64 6.95
C GLY A 159 -30.48 3.38 6.11
N LEU A 160 -29.24 2.93 5.95
CA LEU A 160 -28.97 1.58 5.46
C LEU A 160 -28.87 0.61 6.64
N THR A 161 -29.67 -0.44 6.60
CA THR A 161 -29.54 -1.53 7.57
C THR A 161 -28.29 -2.35 7.25
N ASP A 162 -27.65 -2.88 8.28
CA ASP A 162 -26.53 -3.81 8.14
C ASP A 162 -27.03 -5.18 7.70
N SER A 163 -27.63 -5.25 6.53
CA SER A 163 -28.19 -6.47 5.97
C SER A 163 -27.21 -7.24 5.08
N GLY A 164 -27.41 -8.54 4.98
CA GLY A 164 -26.44 -9.54 4.56
C GLY A 164 -25.82 -9.39 3.18
N SER A 165 -26.59 -9.52 2.12
CA SER A 165 -26.05 -9.56 0.75
C SER A 165 -26.52 -8.37 -0.08
N THR A 166 -25.72 -8.02 -1.09
CA THR A 166 -26.08 -6.97 -2.05
C THR A 166 -26.16 -7.56 -3.46
N GLN A 167 -27.21 -7.20 -4.20
CA GLN A 167 -27.37 -7.58 -5.59
C GLN A 167 -27.35 -6.32 -6.48
N SER A 168 -26.58 -6.36 -7.55
CA SER A 168 -26.51 -5.25 -8.50
C SER A 168 -27.83 -5.07 -9.25
N LEU A 169 -28.26 -3.83 -9.39
CA LEU A 169 -29.38 -3.41 -10.26
C LEU A 169 -28.88 -2.51 -11.40
N GLY A 170 -27.68 -2.78 -11.90
CA GLY A 170 -27.01 -1.98 -12.92
C GLY A 170 -25.86 -1.17 -12.34
N GLU A 171 -25.42 -0.13 -13.07
CA GLU A 171 -24.25 0.67 -12.68
C GLU A 171 -24.51 1.63 -11.53
N THR A 172 -25.75 2.08 -11.36
CA THR A 172 -26.10 3.17 -10.44
C THR A 172 -26.94 2.75 -9.25
N ALA A 173 -27.32 1.47 -9.15
CA ALA A 173 -28.18 0.98 -8.08
C ALA A 173 -27.82 -0.44 -7.64
N PHE A 174 -28.17 -0.75 -6.41
CA PHE A 174 -28.12 -2.10 -5.87
C PHE A 174 -29.26 -2.34 -4.89
N MET A 175 -29.61 -3.60 -4.73
CA MET A 175 -30.58 -4.06 -3.75
C MET A 175 -29.82 -4.66 -2.57
N MET A 176 -30.26 -4.35 -1.37
CA MET A 176 -29.81 -5.02 -0.16
C MET A 176 -30.86 -6.06 0.25
N ILE A 177 -30.39 -7.24 0.54
CA ILE A 177 -31.25 -8.34 1.01
C ILE A 177 -31.14 -8.37 2.54
N ASP A 178 -32.28 -8.24 3.21
CA ASP A 178 -32.36 -8.27 4.70
C ASP A 178 -32.20 -9.72 5.19
N GLU A 179 -31.01 -10.23 5.08
CA GLU A 179 -30.59 -11.50 5.63
C GLU A 179 -29.60 -11.23 6.78
N PRO A 180 -29.62 -12.01 7.85
CA PRO A 180 -28.63 -11.88 8.89
C PRO A 180 -27.22 -12.00 8.32
N TYR A 181 -26.44 -10.94 8.34
CA TYR A 181 -25.04 -10.99 7.95
C TYR A 181 -24.25 -11.77 9.01
N SER A 182 -23.81 -12.94 8.61
CA SER A 182 -22.84 -13.70 9.39
C SER A 182 -21.46 -13.52 8.79
N TYR A 183 -20.62 -12.70 9.43
CA TYR A 183 -19.22 -12.65 9.05
C TYR A 183 -18.57 -14.01 9.30
N VAL A 184 -18.31 -14.72 8.23
CA VAL A 184 -17.49 -15.93 8.27
C VAL A 184 -16.03 -15.49 8.24
N ARG A 185 -15.39 -15.55 9.39
CA ARG A 185 -13.96 -15.25 9.48
C ARG A 185 -13.21 -16.21 8.55
N ALA A 186 -12.49 -15.66 7.57
CA ALA A 186 -11.62 -16.45 6.73
C ALA A 186 -10.62 -17.22 7.61
N VAL A 187 -10.57 -18.54 7.44
CA VAL A 187 -9.58 -19.37 8.14
C VAL A 187 -8.26 -19.15 7.42
N PRO A 188 -7.26 -18.58 8.10
CA PRO A 188 -5.95 -18.39 7.46
C PRO A 188 -5.35 -19.73 7.06
N SER A 189 -4.83 -19.79 5.84
CA SER A 189 -4.21 -21.00 5.28
C SER A 189 -2.83 -20.69 4.70
N ASP A 190 -1.93 -21.67 4.73
CA ASP A 190 -0.63 -21.54 4.10
C ASP A 190 -0.76 -21.83 2.59
N PHE A 191 -0.23 -20.94 1.76
CA PHE A 191 -0.25 -21.08 0.31
C PHE A 191 1.16 -21.42 -0.19
N GLN A 192 1.26 -22.43 -1.04
CA GLN A 192 2.50 -22.82 -1.70
C GLN A 192 2.50 -22.36 -3.15
N VAL A 193 3.57 -21.72 -3.58
CA VAL A 193 3.82 -21.36 -4.97
C VAL A 193 4.78 -22.39 -5.54
N ILE A 194 4.31 -23.17 -6.52
CA ILE A 194 5.05 -24.30 -7.08
C ILE A 194 5.33 -24.02 -8.56
N ASP A 195 6.59 -24.12 -8.94
CA ASP A 195 7.03 -24.11 -10.34
C ASP A 195 6.86 -25.51 -10.94
N THR A 196 6.05 -25.61 -11.98
CA THR A 196 5.81 -26.85 -12.73
C THR A 196 6.36 -26.77 -14.16
N SER A 197 7.26 -25.85 -14.46
CA SER A 197 7.88 -25.71 -15.78
C SER A 197 8.61 -26.97 -16.23
N THR A 198 9.04 -27.81 -15.26
CA THR A 198 9.52 -29.17 -15.49
C THR A 198 8.55 -30.13 -14.79
N PRO A 199 7.54 -30.71 -15.50
CA PRO A 199 6.46 -31.48 -14.88
C PRO A 199 6.93 -32.69 -14.06
N SER A 200 8.08 -33.29 -14.41
CA SER A 200 8.69 -34.40 -13.69
C SER A 200 9.46 -33.98 -12.43
N ASP A 201 9.70 -32.69 -12.22
CA ASP A 201 10.47 -32.14 -11.11
C ASP A 201 9.89 -30.79 -10.64
N PRO A 202 8.70 -30.80 -10.00
CA PRO A 202 8.10 -29.58 -9.46
C PRO A 202 8.97 -28.98 -8.36
N VAL A 203 9.11 -27.64 -8.35
CA VAL A 203 9.94 -26.92 -7.38
C VAL A 203 9.07 -25.98 -6.55
N LEU A 204 9.17 -26.07 -5.23
CA LEU A 204 8.57 -25.10 -4.32
C LEU A 204 9.37 -23.79 -4.39
N LEU A 205 8.73 -22.71 -4.86
CA LEU A 205 9.33 -21.36 -4.93
C LEU A 205 9.19 -20.63 -3.61
N ALA A 206 7.98 -20.64 -3.03
CA ALA A 206 7.69 -19.92 -1.81
C ALA A 206 6.53 -20.55 -1.04
N THR A 207 6.50 -20.31 0.27
CA THR A 207 5.33 -20.58 1.11
C THR A 207 4.89 -19.28 1.77
N VAL A 208 3.67 -18.84 1.46
CA VAL A 208 3.07 -17.65 2.08
C VAL A 208 2.22 -18.10 3.26
N LYS A 209 2.57 -17.66 4.45
CA LYS A 209 1.96 -18.10 5.70
C LYS A 209 0.67 -17.35 6.02
N GLN A 210 -0.30 -18.08 6.58
CA GLN A 210 -1.52 -17.52 7.18
C GLN A 210 -2.24 -16.53 6.25
N VAL A 211 -2.38 -16.89 4.97
CA VAL A 211 -3.09 -16.09 3.97
C VAL A 211 -4.57 -16.01 4.33
N LYS A 212 -5.07 -14.80 4.51
CA LYS A 212 -6.48 -14.50 4.80
C LYS A 212 -7.25 -14.07 3.56
N HIS A 213 -6.56 -13.37 2.65
CA HIS A 213 -7.17 -12.78 1.46
C HIS A 213 -6.28 -12.98 0.24
N ARG A 214 -6.94 -13.17 -0.90
CA ARG A 214 -6.32 -13.29 -2.22
C ARG A 214 -7.09 -12.43 -3.21
N LEU A 215 -6.37 -11.63 -3.99
CA LEU A 215 -6.90 -10.92 -5.15
C LEU A 215 -6.09 -11.29 -6.39
N VAL A 216 -6.77 -11.35 -7.52
CA VAL A 216 -6.15 -11.57 -8.82
C VAL A 216 -6.46 -10.37 -9.70
N ARG A 217 -5.43 -9.84 -10.33
CA ARG A 217 -5.54 -8.86 -11.40
C ARG A 217 -5.37 -9.60 -12.72
N ASP A 218 -6.49 -9.87 -13.38
CA ASP A 218 -6.54 -10.80 -14.52
C ASP A 218 -5.79 -10.26 -15.74
N ASP A 219 -5.83 -8.95 -15.99
CA ASP A 219 -5.17 -8.30 -17.13
C ASP A 219 -3.65 -8.48 -17.14
N THR A 220 -3.02 -8.44 -15.99
CA THR A 220 -1.57 -8.65 -15.83
C THR A 220 -1.22 -10.04 -15.30
N GLY A 221 -2.21 -10.86 -14.97
CA GLY A 221 -2.02 -12.18 -14.34
C GLY A 221 -1.34 -12.11 -12.97
N THR A 222 -1.45 -10.96 -12.28
CA THR A 222 -0.80 -10.73 -10.99
C THR A 222 -1.71 -11.18 -9.85
N THR A 223 -1.18 -11.97 -8.92
CA THR A 223 -1.89 -12.39 -7.71
C THR A 223 -1.29 -11.70 -6.49
N PHE A 224 -2.15 -11.11 -5.68
CA PHE A 224 -1.82 -10.50 -4.39
C PHE A 224 -2.31 -11.41 -3.27
N LEU A 225 -1.44 -11.73 -2.32
CA LEU A 225 -1.74 -12.53 -1.14
C LEU A 225 -1.43 -11.71 0.11
N LEU A 226 -2.39 -11.61 1.02
CA LEU A 226 -2.22 -10.91 2.29
C LEU A 226 -2.14 -11.95 3.41
N GLY A 227 -0.94 -12.18 3.89
CA GLY A 227 -0.60 -13.14 4.93
C GLY A 227 -0.21 -12.48 6.26
N SER A 228 0.36 -13.31 7.17
CA SER A 228 0.86 -12.82 8.46
C SER A 228 2.00 -11.82 8.32
N ASP A 229 2.85 -12.03 7.34
CA ASP A 229 4.10 -11.29 7.15
C ASP A 229 3.92 -10.07 6.23
N GLY A 230 2.68 -9.80 5.83
CA GLY A 230 2.30 -8.71 4.95
C GLY A 230 1.90 -9.15 3.54
N LEU A 231 2.08 -8.27 2.58
CA LEU A 231 1.72 -8.47 1.18
C LEU A 231 2.78 -9.28 0.43
N THR A 232 2.36 -10.38 -0.20
CA THR A 232 3.16 -11.12 -1.18
C THR A 232 2.56 -10.93 -2.57
N VAL A 233 3.40 -10.72 -3.58
CA VAL A 233 2.99 -10.52 -4.96
C VAL A 233 3.56 -11.62 -5.85
N ILE A 234 2.66 -12.30 -6.58
CA ILE A 234 3.03 -13.34 -7.55
C ILE A 234 2.73 -12.80 -8.94
N ARG A 235 3.75 -12.71 -9.78
CA ARG A 235 3.70 -12.15 -11.13
C ARG A 235 3.84 -13.26 -12.17
N ARG A 236 3.09 -13.13 -13.26
CA ARG A 236 3.21 -13.98 -14.45
C ARG A 236 3.78 -13.17 -15.59
N LEU A 237 5.08 -13.30 -15.82
CA LEU A 237 5.82 -12.40 -16.74
C LEU A 237 5.28 -12.45 -18.17
N SER A 238 4.90 -13.62 -18.69
CA SER A 238 4.32 -13.73 -20.03
C SER A 238 3.04 -12.94 -20.19
N VAL A 239 2.16 -12.96 -19.17
CA VAL A 239 0.88 -12.22 -19.19
C VAL A 239 1.13 -10.71 -19.07
N GLU A 240 2.08 -10.31 -18.24
CA GLU A 240 2.47 -8.89 -18.12
C GLU A 240 3.04 -8.34 -19.43
N GLU A 241 3.85 -9.11 -20.14
CA GLU A 241 4.42 -8.72 -21.43
C GLU A 241 3.33 -8.59 -22.51
N GLU A 242 2.40 -9.55 -22.54
CA GLU A 242 1.25 -9.47 -23.45
C GLU A 242 0.39 -8.25 -23.16
N TYR A 243 0.07 -7.98 -21.90
CA TYR A 243 -0.67 -6.79 -21.49
C TYR A 243 0.02 -5.49 -21.92
N LYS A 244 1.33 -5.36 -21.69
CA LYS A 244 2.12 -4.19 -22.10
C LYS A 244 2.11 -4.01 -23.62
N THR A 245 2.23 -5.09 -24.36
CA THR A 245 2.19 -5.06 -25.83
C THR A 245 0.83 -4.57 -26.34
N ASN A 246 -0.25 -5.09 -25.77
CA ASN A 246 -1.61 -4.68 -26.13
C ASN A 246 -1.87 -3.20 -25.80
N GLN A 247 -1.37 -2.71 -24.66
CA GLN A 247 -1.47 -1.29 -24.26
C GLN A 247 -0.73 -0.39 -25.27
N LEU A 248 0.47 -0.78 -25.70
CA LEU A 248 1.25 -0.01 -26.68
C LEU A 248 0.52 0.04 -28.05
N GLN A 249 -0.07 -1.05 -28.50
CA GLN A 249 -0.84 -1.10 -29.74
C GLN A 249 -2.11 -0.23 -29.67
N ALA A 250 -2.82 -0.26 -28.54
CA ALA A 250 -4.01 0.57 -28.32
C ALA A 250 -3.69 2.07 -28.29
N SER A 251 -2.51 2.46 -27.85
CA SER A 251 -2.08 3.87 -27.79
C SER A 251 -1.61 4.43 -29.16
N GLN A 252 -1.43 3.57 -30.19
CA GLN A 252 -0.97 3.96 -31.51
C GLN A 252 -2.11 4.09 -32.53
N ASN A 253 -3.31 3.67 -32.18
CA ASN A 253 -4.53 3.79 -32.97
C ASN A 253 -5.40 4.97 -32.51
#